data_f2753fb0bd9fa7c89043a3e2d4392bd7
#
_entry.id   f2753fb0bd9fa7c89043a3e2d4392bd7
#
_cell.length_a   1.000
_cell.length_b   1.000
_cell.length_c   1.000
_cell.angle_alpha   90.00
_cell.angle_beta   90.00
_cell.angle_gamma   90.00
#
_symmetry.space_group_name_H-M   'P 1'
#
loop_
_entity.id
_entity.type
_entity.pdbx_description
1 polymer ?
#
loop_
_entity_poly.entity_id
_entity_poly.type
_entity_poly.pdbx_seq_one_letter_code
_entity_poly.pdbx_strand_id
1 'polypeptide(L)'
;MNILADTQILVWSLDINSPLSTQQREILQDTENRIFASHISLMELVIKKSVGKLPDFVPDINQVAALWLKNGYEILPLSEKHIFSYTSVPFFQEHRDPFDRFIIAIAKEENFVVMTEDSKFHLYTSIIQLV
;
A
#
# COMPACT_ATOMS: atom_id res chain seq x y z
N MET A 1 7.79 -7.20 -12.10
CA MET A 1 6.87 -6.03 -12.00
C MET A 1 7.31 -5.09 -10.89
N ASN A 2 6.98 -3.83 -11.02
CA ASN A 2 7.09 -2.86 -9.92
C ASN A 2 5.71 -2.73 -9.29
N ILE A 3 5.56 -3.17 -8.07
CA ILE A 3 4.27 -3.30 -7.39
C ILE A 3 4.24 -2.40 -6.16
N LEU A 4 3.27 -1.50 -6.11
CA LEU A 4 2.96 -0.73 -4.92
C LEU A 4 1.89 -1.48 -4.14
N ALA A 5 2.24 -1.97 -2.96
CA ALA A 5 1.28 -2.66 -2.10
C ALA A 5 0.49 -1.63 -1.29
N ASP A 6 -0.83 -1.81 -1.17
CA ASP A 6 -1.61 -0.97 -0.29
C ASP A 6 -1.33 -1.30 1.18
N THR A 7 -1.83 -0.47 2.08
CA THR A 7 -1.53 -0.60 3.51
C THR A 7 -1.99 -1.95 4.07
N GLN A 8 -3.16 -2.44 3.66
CA GLN A 8 -3.68 -3.72 4.16
C GLN A 8 -2.82 -4.90 3.71
N ILE A 9 -2.37 -4.91 2.46
CA ILE A 9 -1.45 -5.95 1.96
C ILE A 9 -0.14 -5.92 2.76
N LEU A 10 0.38 -4.72 3.02
CA LEU A 10 1.61 -4.56 3.80
C LEU A 10 1.46 -5.06 5.24
N VAL A 11 0.32 -4.80 5.87
CA VAL A 11 0.00 -5.32 7.21
C VAL A 11 -0.06 -6.84 7.18
N TRP A 12 -0.79 -7.40 6.24
CA TRP A 12 -0.95 -8.85 6.11
C TRP A 12 0.37 -9.56 5.78
N SER A 13 1.27 -8.89 5.08
CA SER A 13 2.58 -9.49 4.74
C SER A 13 3.45 -9.75 5.97
N LEU A 14 3.14 -9.12 7.11
CA LEU A 14 3.86 -9.32 8.37
C LEU A 14 3.27 -10.43 9.24
N ASP A 15 2.17 -11.05 8.81
CA ASP A 15 1.47 -12.11 9.54
C ASP A 15 1.32 -13.35 8.67
N ILE A 16 1.97 -14.44 9.06
CA ILE A 16 1.91 -15.72 8.32
C ILE A 16 0.49 -16.30 8.29
N ASN A 17 -0.35 -15.94 9.26
CA ASN A 17 -1.74 -16.40 9.36
C ASN A 17 -2.74 -15.44 8.71
N SER A 18 -2.26 -14.40 8.02
CA SER A 18 -3.13 -13.43 7.38
C SER A 18 -3.92 -14.03 6.21
N PRO A 19 -5.01 -13.35 5.76
CA PRO A 19 -5.85 -13.85 4.67
C PRO A 19 -5.26 -13.67 3.26
N LEU A 20 -3.98 -13.31 3.14
CA LEU A 20 -3.34 -13.27 1.82
C LEU A 20 -3.51 -14.59 1.08
N SER A 21 -3.92 -14.54 -0.18
CA SER A 21 -4.03 -15.73 -1.01
C SER A 21 -2.65 -16.33 -1.32
N THR A 22 -2.62 -17.61 -1.70
CA THR A 22 -1.39 -18.25 -2.15
C THR A 22 -0.75 -17.49 -3.32
N GLN A 23 -1.57 -17.05 -4.27
CA GLN A 23 -1.09 -16.27 -5.42
C GLN A 23 -0.47 -14.95 -4.99
N GLN A 24 -1.08 -14.23 -4.05
CA GLN A 24 -0.52 -12.97 -3.54
C GLN A 24 0.81 -13.21 -2.84
N ARG A 25 0.91 -14.27 -2.02
CA ARG A 25 2.17 -14.61 -1.35
C ARG A 25 3.27 -14.94 -2.36
N GLU A 26 2.94 -15.68 -3.40
CA GLU A 26 3.89 -16.01 -4.46
C GLU A 26 4.40 -14.75 -5.16
N ILE A 27 3.51 -13.82 -5.51
CA ILE A 27 3.89 -12.55 -6.14
C ILE A 27 4.79 -11.72 -5.22
N LEU A 28 4.46 -11.64 -3.92
CA LEU A 28 5.25 -10.88 -2.95
C LEU A 28 6.62 -11.49 -2.69
N GLN A 29 6.78 -12.80 -2.85
CA GLN A 29 8.03 -13.54 -2.62
C GLN A 29 8.88 -13.69 -3.88
N ASP A 30 8.32 -13.42 -5.05
CA ASP A 30 9.03 -13.55 -6.32
C ASP A 30 10.08 -12.45 -6.43
N THR A 31 11.36 -12.85 -6.48
CA THR A 31 12.50 -11.93 -6.55
C THR A 31 12.57 -11.13 -7.85
N GLU A 32 11.84 -11.54 -8.89
CA GLU A 32 11.70 -10.77 -10.13
C GLU A 32 10.78 -9.55 -9.96
N ASN A 33 9.98 -9.52 -8.89
CA ASN A 33 9.12 -8.40 -8.56
C ASN A 33 9.81 -7.46 -7.57
N ARG A 34 9.65 -6.15 -7.78
CA ARG A 34 10.01 -5.13 -6.79
C ARG A 34 8.75 -4.70 -6.07
N ILE A 35 8.72 -4.87 -4.77
CA ILE A 35 7.57 -4.52 -3.93
C ILE A 35 7.88 -3.23 -3.18
N PHE A 36 7.00 -2.25 -3.30
CA PHE A 36 7.17 -0.94 -2.68
C PHE A 36 6.16 -0.74 -1.57
N ALA A 37 6.65 -0.25 -0.43
CA ALA A 37 5.87 0.20 0.71
C ALA A 37 6.01 1.72 0.81
N SER A 38 4.91 2.45 0.63
CA SER A 38 4.92 3.91 0.66
C SER A 38 4.98 4.45 2.08
N HIS A 39 5.63 5.60 2.27
CA HIS A 39 5.52 6.38 3.50
C HIS A 39 4.07 6.74 3.85
N ILE A 40 3.17 6.82 2.87
CA ILE A 40 1.73 7.02 3.12
C ILE A 40 1.17 5.87 3.96
N SER A 41 1.59 4.65 3.71
CA SER A 41 1.15 3.49 4.51
C SER A 41 1.69 3.55 5.94
N LEU A 42 2.93 4.00 6.13
CA LEU A 42 3.46 4.24 7.48
C LEU A 42 2.65 5.31 8.20
N MET A 43 2.34 6.41 7.53
CA MET A 43 1.54 7.50 8.10
C MET A 43 0.16 7.00 8.51
N GLU A 44 -0.50 6.22 7.67
CA GLU A 44 -1.81 5.64 7.98
C GLU A 44 -1.74 4.76 9.23
N LEU A 45 -0.74 3.88 9.32
CA LEU A 45 -0.56 2.99 10.47
C LEU A 45 -0.28 3.75 11.75
N VAL A 46 0.59 4.76 11.71
CA VAL A 46 0.91 5.61 12.86
C VAL A 46 -0.33 6.34 13.37
N ILE A 47 -1.12 6.91 12.46
CA ILE A 47 -2.36 7.62 12.82
C ILE A 47 -3.37 6.65 13.43
N LYS A 48 -3.60 5.50 12.81
CA LYS A 48 -4.55 4.50 13.32
C LYS A 48 -4.11 3.95 14.68
N LYS A 49 -2.82 3.69 14.86
CA LYS A 49 -2.29 3.25 16.14
C LYS A 49 -2.52 4.30 17.24
N SER A 50 -2.27 5.56 16.93
CA SER A 50 -2.40 6.66 17.89
C SER A 50 -3.83 6.87 18.39
N VAL A 51 -4.84 6.47 17.63
CA VAL A 51 -6.27 6.59 17.99
C VAL A 51 -6.90 5.24 18.37
N GLY A 52 -6.10 4.21 18.59
CA GLY A 52 -6.56 2.89 19.05
C GLY A 52 -7.32 2.07 18.01
N LYS A 53 -7.09 2.32 16.72
CA LYS A 53 -7.78 1.61 15.62
C LYS A 53 -7.04 0.37 15.11
N LEU A 54 -5.91 0.00 15.74
CA LEU A 54 -5.13 -1.20 15.40
C LEU A 54 -4.88 -2.07 16.63
N PRO A 55 -5.94 -2.53 17.35
CA PRO A 55 -5.75 -3.24 18.61
C PRO A 55 -5.03 -4.59 18.44
N ASP A 56 -5.21 -5.24 17.28
CA ASP A 56 -4.63 -6.56 17.02
C ASP A 56 -3.31 -6.49 16.25
N PHE A 57 -2.79 -5.29 16.01
CA PHE A 57 -1.53 -5.11 15.30
C PHE A 57 -0.37 -5.33 16.27
N VAL A 58 0.29 -6.50 16.17
CA VAL A 58 1.31 -6.98 17.09
C VAL A 58 2.65 -6.25 16.94
N PRO A 59 3.16 -5.94 15.71
CA PRO A 59 4.46 -5.30 15.59
C PRO A 59 4.52 -3.94 16.25
N ASP A 60 5.69 -3.59 16.81
CA ASP A 60 5.97 -2.23 17.24
C ASP A 60 5.96 -1.32 16.02
N ILE A 61 5.14 -0.26 16.06
CA ILE A 61 4.98 0.66 14.95
C ILE A 61 6.32 1.26 14.50
N ASN A 62 7.27 1.46 15.42
CA ASN A 62 8.59 2.00 15.11
C ASN A 62 9.49 1.01 14.38
N GLN A 63 9.11 -0.27 14.31
CA GLN A 63 9.86 -1.33 13.65
C GLN A 63 9.27 -1.75 12.30
N VAL A 64 8.10 -1.23 11.94
CA VAL A 64 7.36 -1.69 10.76
C VAL A 64 8.17 -1.52 9.47
N ALA A 65 8.77 -0.35 9.26
CA ALA A 65 9.59 -0.12 8.06
C ALA A 65 10.77 -1.09 7.98
N ALA A 66 11.43 -1.37 9.12
CA ALA A 66 12.53 -2.33 9.18
C ALA A 66 12.06 -3.75 8.84
N LEU A 67 10.84 -4.13 9.27
CA LEU A 67 10.25 -5.43 8.94
C LEU A 67 9.95 -5.55 7.45
N TRP A 68 9.44 -4.50 6.82
CA TRP A 68 9.23 -4.49 5.37
C TRP A 68 10.55 -4.61 4.61
N LEU A 69 11.58 -3.87 5.03
CA LEU A 69 12.92 -3.99 4.43
C LEU A 69 13.46 -5.41 4.57
N LYS A 70 13.25 -6.05 5.72
CA LYS A 70 13.66 -7.43 5.96
C LYS A 70 12.96 -8.41 5.02
N ASN A 71 11.72 -8.11 4.63
CA ASN A 71 10.99 -8.89 3.63
C ASN A 71 11.49 -8.65 2.20
N GLY A 72 12.43 -7.75 2.00
CA GLY A 72 12.96 -7.40 0.68
C GLY A 72 12.16 -6.30 -0.02
N TYR A 73 11.24 -5.63 0.68
CA TYR A 73 10.48 -4.52 0.10
C TYR A 73 11.30 -3.24 0.11
N GLU A 74 10.98 -2.34 -0.80
CA GLU A 74 11.60 -1.02 -0.87
C GLU A 74 10.67 0.02 -0.26
N ILE A 75 11.23 0.90 0.56
CA ILE A 75 10.46 2.02 1.13
C ILE A 75 10.44 3.15 0.12
N LEU A 76 9.23 3.61 -0.23
CA LEU A 76 9.04 4.70 -1.18
C LEU A 76 8.68 5.98 -0.45
N PRO A 77 9.60 6.97 -0.36
CA PRO A 77 9.28 8.25 0.23
C PRO A 77 8.22 9.00 -0.57
N LEU A 78 7.36 9.75 0.13
CA LEU A 78 6.38 10.62 -0.49
C LEU A 78 7.08 11.86 -1.05
N SER A 79 6.94 12.11 -2.36
CA SER A 79 7.50 13.28 -3.03
C SER A 79 6.43 14.35 -3.25
N GLU A 80 6.88 15.60 -3.55
CA GLU A 80 5.96 16.68 -3.96
C GLU A 80 5.14 16.27 -5.18
N LYS A 81 5.75 15.57 -6.13
CA LYS A 81 5.09 15.07 -7.33
C LYS A 81 3.91 14.16 -7.00
N HIS A 82 4.09 13.27 -6.03
CA HIS A 82 3.01 12.41 -5.52
C HIS A 82 1.89 13.25 -4.91
N ILE A 83 2.25 14.25 -4.10
CA ILE A 83 1.29 15.10 -3.41
C ILE A 83 0.44 15.89 -4.44
N PHE A 84 1.08 16.50 -5.40
CA PHE A 84 0.37 17.29 -6.43
C PHE A 84 -0.48 16.38 -7.34
N SER A 85 -0.05 15.16 -7.61
CA SER A 85 -0.80 14.20 -8.42
C SER A 85 -2.14 13.80 -7.79
N TYR A 86 -2.29 13.96 -6.48
CA TYR A 86 -3.56 13.67 -5.79
C TYR A 86 -4.74 14.42 -6.42
N THR A 87 -4.52 15.65 -6.89
CA THR A 87 -5.58 16.47 -7.51
C THR A 87 -6.10 15.89 -8.83
N SER A 88 -5.32 15.02 -9.48
CA SER A 88 -5.69 14.38 -10.75
C SER A 88 -6.38 13.03 -10.56
N VAL A 89 -6.49 12.52 -9.33
CA VAL A 89 -7.22 11.29 -9.03
C VAL A 89 -8.71 11.57 -9.13
N PRO A 90 -9.49 10.81 -9.96
CA PRO A 90 -10.93 11.03 -10.08
C PRO A 90 -11.63 10.94 -8.72
N PHE A 91 -12.64 11.78 -8.51
CA PHE A 91 -13.43 11.76 -7.29
C PHE A 91 -14.60 10.79 -7.43
N PHE A 92 -14.75 9.88 -6.46
CA PHE A 92 -15.88 8.98 -6.35
C PHE A 92 -16.47 9.08 -4.94
N GLN A 93 -17.79 9.24 -4.85
CA GLN A 93 -18.52 9.35 -3.58
C GLN A 93 -18.30 8.12 -2.69
N GLU A 94 -18.23 6.93 -3.29
CA GLU A 94 -18.08 5.66 -2.60
C GLU A 94 -16.65 5.38 -2.13
N HIS A 95 -15.67 6.21 -2.52
CA HIS A 95 -14.27 6.01 -2.14
C HIS A 95 -13.57 7.33 -1.87
N ARG A 96 -13.57 7.77 -0.62
CA ARG A 96 -13.03 9.07 -0.20
C ARG A 96 -11.80 8.99 0.70
N ASP A 97 -11.37 7.78 1.07
CA ASP A 97 -10.22 7.59 1.95
C ASP A 97 -8.98 8.26 1.34
N PRO A 98 -8.39 9.27 2.00
CA PRO A 98 -7.25 9.99 1.44
C PRO A 98 -5.98 9.13 1.34
N PHE A 99 -5.79 8.16 2.23
CA PHE A 99 -4.62 7.28 2.17
C PHE A 99 -4.69 6.40 0.92
N ASP A 100 -5.84 5.78 0.65
CA ASP A 100 -6.04 4.98 -0.56
C ASP A 100 -5.85 5.83 -1.82
N ARG A 101 -6.40 7.04 -1.81
CA ARG A 101 -6.27 7.95 -2.94
C ARG A 101 -4.83 8.39 -3.17
N PHE A 102 -4.01 8.54 -2.13
CA PHE A 102 -2.58 8.76 -2.28
C PHE A 102 -1.86 7.56 -2.86
N ILE A 103 -2.22 6.33 -2.47
CA ILE A 103 -1.67 5.12 -3.09
C ILE A 103 -1.92 5.14 -4.60
N ILE A 104 -3.13 5.52 -5.02
CA ILE A 104 -3.50 5.63 -6.43
C ILE A 104 -2.67 6.71 -7.14
N ALA A 105 -2.54 7.89 -6.53
CA ALA A 105 -1.74 8.99 -7.08
C ALA A 105 -0.27 8.58 -7.27
N ILE A 106 0.31 7.91 -6.27
CA ILE A 106 1.70 7.45 -6.32
C ILE A 106 1.87 6.41 -7.43
N ALA A 107 0.98 5.43 -7.51
CA ALA A 107 1.04 4.39 -8.53
C ALA A 107 0.96 4.98 -9.94
N LYS A 108 0.09 5.96 -10.12
CA LYS A 108 -0.06 6.68 -11.41
C LYS A 108 1.25 7.39 -11.77
N GLU A 109 1.82 8.17 -10.85
CA GLU A 109 3.05 8.93 -11.11
C GLU A 109 4.25 8.03 -11.39
N GLU A 110 4.39 6.95 -10.64
CA GLU A 110 5.52 6.02 -10.76
C GLU A 110 5.29 4.95 -11.83
N ASN A 111 4.10 4.88 -12.39
CA ASN A 111 3.68 3.82 -13.31
C ASN A 111 3.83 2.42 -12.68
N PHE A 112 3.44 2.30 -11.42
CA PHE A 112 3.46 1.02 -10.69
C PHE A 112 2.11 0.33 -10.77
N VAL A 113 2.14 -1.01 -10.71
CA VAL A 113 0.95 -1.83 -10.53
C VAL A 113 0.59 -1.82 -9.05
N VAL A 114 -0.70 -1.78 -8.71
CA VAL A 114 -1.16 -1.78 -7.31
C VAL A 114 -1.63 -3.17 -6.92
N MET A 115 -1.17 -3.65 -5.76
CA MET A 115 -1.73 -4.84 -5.13
C MET A 115 -2.63 -4.40 -3.97
N THR A 116 -3.89 -4.80 -4.04
CA THR A 116 -4.91 -4.44 -3.05
C THR A 116 -5.97 -5.54 -2.93
N GLU A 117 -6.61 -5.61 -1.77
CA GLU A 117 -7.82 -6.42 -1.56
C GLU A 117 -9.09 -5.57 -1.60
N ASP A 118 -8.97 -4.26 -1.62
CA ASP A 118 -10.12 -3.36 -1.65
C ASP A 118 -10.70 -3.27 -3.06
N SER A 119 -11.91 -3.80 -3.23
CA SER A 119 -12.63 -3.79 -4.51
C SER A 119 -12.86 -2.37 -5.07
N LYS A 120 -12.87 -1.35 -4.21
CA LYS A 120 -13.06 0.05 -4.64
C LYS A 120 -11.93 0.57 -5.52
N PHE A 121 -10.74 -0.03 -5.45
CA PHE A 121 -9.64 0.32 -6.36
C PHE A 121 -9.98 0.06 -7.83
N HIS A 122 -10.93 -0.82 -8.12
CA HIS A 122 -11.41 -1.04 -9.49
C HIS A 122 -12.05 0.21 -10.13
N LEU A 123 -12.46 1.18 -9.33
CA LEU A 123 -12.95 2.47 -9.84
C LEU A 123 -11.89 3.26 -10.61
N TYR A 124 -10.60 2.95 -10.39
CA TYR A 124 -9.47 3.74 -10.91
C TYR A 124 -8.71 3.03 -12.03
N THR A 125 -9.23 1.95 -12.59
CA THR A 125 -8.52 1.16 -13.62
C THR A 125 -8.28 1.92 -14.92
N SER A 126 -8.91 3.09 -15.10
CA SER A 126 -8.58 3.99 -16.21
C SER A 126 -7.22 4.67 -16.07
N ILE A 127 -6.67 4.73 -14.85
CA ILE A 127 -5.40 5.45 -14.56
C ILE A 127 -4.34 4.59 -13.88
N ILE A 128 -4.70 3.43 -13.32
CA ILE A 128 -3.77 2.48 -12.69
C ILE A 128 -4.05 1.05 -13.14
N GLN A 129 -3.06 0.19 -12.95
CA GLN A 129 -3.20 -1.25 -13.14
C GLN A 129 -3.23 -1.95 -11.78
N LEU A 130 -4.03 -3.01 -11.68
CA LEU A 130 -4.13 -3.86 -10.50
C LEU A 130 -3.53 -5.23 -10.76
N VAL A 131 -3.02 -5.84 -9.72
CA VAL A 131 -2.50 -7.22 -9.76
C VAL A 131 -3.15 -8.09 -8.72
#